data_1fed182b34d69ceb1a7f0b70ff0007e2
#
_entry.id   1fed182b34d69ceb1a7f0b70ff0007e2
#
_cell.length_a   1.000
_cell.length_b   1.000
_cell.length_c   1.000
_cell.angle_alpha   90.00
_cell.angle_beta   90.00
_cell.angle_gamma   90.00
#
_symmetry.space_group_name_H-M   'P 1'
#
loop_
_entity.id
_entity.type
_entity.pdbx_description
1 polymer ?
#
loop_
_entity_poly.entity_id
_entity_poly.type
_entity_poly.pdbx_seq_one_letter_code
_entity_poly.pdbx_strand_id
1 'polypeptide(L)'
;LNGQTIKLRGACIHHDNGLLGGISTRDAEAFRIRHLKAAGFNAIRSAHNPASKALLDVCDEVGMLVMDELTDYWNESKNANDGALDFAGHWRADVQAMVDKDFNHPSVILYSVGNEVPEIGRVSGAAQCRALAEELRSLDATRYTTFGMNGFLAVTDDLPLFAGMYPKAEEQLAAPSDAGSEELNQVMGTTEQQMLDQFSVSQILTDRLEAAESCVDVVGYNYLTARHELEHRLHPDRVVMGSETYPTEIARLWQIVQRNPHVIGDFTWTGFDYLGEAGIGICHYAPTNGAQGVYPDRLAYCGDFDLNGNRRPVSYLREIAYGLRKDPFLAVERVDRHGQTHDHNSWKYADALDSWTFTGWEGQTARVRVLADCDEVELFLNGQPLGRKRPGEQEALTALYDLPYTPGELLAVASNAGQEV
;
A
#
# COMPACT_ATOMS: atom_id res chain seq x y z
N LEU A 1 -7.60 -21.28 -4.17
CA LEU A 1 -6.52 -21.75 -5.05
C LEU A 1 -6.31 -23.25 -4.83
N ASN A 2 -6.36 -24.06 -5.89
CA ASN A 2 -6.19 -25.50 -5.79
C ASN A 2 -7.07 -26.18 -4.70
N GLY A 3 -8.31 -25.72 -4.57
CA GLY A 3 -9.27 -26.23 -3.58
C GLY A 3 -9.07 -25.69 -2.14
N GLN A 4 -8.17 -24.77 -1.93
CA GLN A 4 -7.95 -24.12 -0.64
C GLN A 4 -8.32 -22.64 -0.70
N THR A 5 -9.01 -22.15 0.33
CA THR A 5 -9.24 -20.71 0.50
C THR A 5 -7.94 -20.04 0.92
N ILE A 6 -7.57 -18.99 0.20
CA ILE A 6 -6.41 -18.15 0.53
C ILE A 6 -6.86 -16.69 0.67
N LYS A 7 -6.09 -15.91 1.41
CA LYS A 7 -6.16 -14.45 1.39
C LYS A 7 -4.93 -13.92 0.64
N LEU A 8 -5.13 -12.86 -0.15
CA LEU A 8 -4.05 -12.22 -0.91
C LEU A 8 -3.26 -11.32 0.03
N ARG A 9 -2.01 -11.67 0.26
CA ARG A 9 -1.00 -10.84 0.92
C ARG A 9 -0.23 -10.13 -0.18
N GLY A 10 -0.78 -9.00 -0.62
CA GLY A 10 -0.39 -8.32 -1.83
C GLY A 10 0.54 -7.14 -1.61
N ALA A 11 1.27 -6.82 -2.67
CA ALA A 11 2.09 -5.62 -2.78
C ALA A 11 1.97 -5.01 -4.17
N CYS A 12 1.79 -3.69 -4.25
CA CYS A 12 1.96 -2.95 -5.49
C CYS A 12 3.45 -2.87 -5.83
N ILE A 13 3.80 -2.98 -7.10
CA ILE A 13 5.16 -2.77 -7.61
C ILE A 13 5.12 -1.98 -8.91
N HIS A 14 6.02 -1.01 -9.03
CA HIS A 14 6.22 -0.27 -10.27
C HIS A 14 7.08 -1.03 -11.28
N HIS A 15 7.05 -0.59 -12.55
CA HIS A 15 7.91 -1.09 -13.64
C HIS A 15 9.32 -0.51 -13.59
N ASP A 16 9.86 -0.36 -12.40
CA ASP A 16 11.13 0.28 -12.12
C ASP A 16 12.08 -0.73 -11.46
N ASN A 17 13.20 -0.93 -12.08
CA ASN A 17 14.28 -1.79 -11.61
C ASN A 17 15.51 -0.94 -11.16
N GLY A 18 15.27 0.18 -10.50
CA GLY A 18 16.29 1.05 -9.96
C GLY A 18 17.20 1.62 -11.06
N LEU A 19 18.50 1.34 -11.00
CA LEU A 19 19.48 1.82 -11.99
C LEU A 19 19.24 1.31 -13.42
N LEU A 20 18.46 0.25 -13.59
CA LEU A 20 18.06 -0.26 -14.91
C LEU A 20 16.88 0.52 -15.49
N GLY A 21 16.24 1.39 -14.70
CA GLY A 21 15.01 2.08 -15.09
C GLY A 21 13.90 1.09 -15.42
N GLY A 22 13.14 1.36 -16.47
CA GLY A 22 12.05 0.49 -16.92
C GLY A 22 12.48 -0.78 -17.68
N ILE A 23 13.78 -1.10 -17.72
CA ILE A 23 14.26 -2.32 -18.37
C ILE A 23 13.91 -3.53 -17.49
N SER A 24 13.08 -4.41 -18.02
CA SER A 24 12.67 -5.65 -17.35
C SER A 24 13.47 -6.82 -17.92
N THR A 25 14.28 -7.44 -17.07
CA THR A 25 14.96 -8.69 -17.36
C THR A 25 14.56 -9.76 -16.38
N ARG A 26 14.62 -11.04 -16.77
CA ARG A 26 14.28 -12.14 -15.88
C ARG A 26 15.01 -12.09 -14.53
N ASP A 27 16.29 -11.71 -14.52
CA ASP A 27 17.07 -11.68 -13.27
C ASP A 27 16.69 -10.51 -12.38
N ALA A 28 16.39 -9.32 -12.94
CA ALA A 28 15.91 -8.17 -12.19
C ALA A 28 14.53 -8.45 -11.57
N GLU A 29 13.62 -9.04 -12.35
CA GLU A 29 12.29 -9.42 -11.83
C GLU A 29 12.40 -10.54 -10.79
N ALA A 30 13.24 -11.54 -11.02
CA ALA A 30 13.47 -12.62 -10.06
C ALA A 30 14.04 -12.11 -8.73
N PHE A 31 14.88 -11.07 -8.77
CA PHE A 31 15.38 -10.42 -7.57
C PHE A 31 14.21 -9.85 -6.74
N ARG A 32 13.36 -9.02 -7.33
CA ARG A 32 12.23 -8.41 -6.62
C ARG A 32 11.22 -9.44 -6.11
N ILE A 33 10.77 -10.33 -6.98
CA ILE A 33 9.71 -11.30 -6.65
C ILE A 33 10.15 -12.30 -5.58
N ARG A 34 11.39 -12.77 -5.60
CA ARG A 34 11.91 -13.68 -4.55
C ARG A 34 12.03 -12.99 -3.20
N HIS A 35 12.42 -11.71 -3.15
CA HIS A 35 12.45 -10.94 -1.89
C HIS A 35 11.04 -10.79 -1.31
N LEU A 36 10.06 -10.39 -2.13
CA LEU A 36 8.65 -10.30 -1.71
C LEU A 36 8.12 -11.65 -1.22
N LYS A 37 8.39 -12.72 -1.96
CA LYS A 37 7.98 -14.06 -1.57
C LYS A 37 8.56 -14.50 -0.24
N ALA A 38 9.85 -14.24 -0.01
CA ALA A 38 10.54 -14.56 1.24
C ALA A 38 9.99 -13.75 2.43
N ALA A 39 9.48 -12.54 2.20
CA ALA A 39 8.82 -11.73 3.23
C ALA A 39 7.34 -12.11 3.47
N GLY A 40 6.83 -13.14 2.80
CA GLY A 40 5.48 -13.66 3.03
C GLY A 40 4.39 -13.14 2.10
N PHE A 41 4.72 -12.31 1.12
CA PHE A 41 3.78 -11.93 0.07
C PHE A 41 3.44 -13.14 -0.81
N ASN A 42 2.20 -13.21 -1.28
CA ASN A 42 1.73 -14.24 -2.22
C ASN A 42 1.10 -13.65 -3.48
N ALA A 43 0.97 -12.33 -3.55
CA ALA A 43 0.41 -11.61 -4.69
C ALA A 43 1.14 -10.29 -4.93
N ILE A 44 1.13 -9.85 -6.20
CA ILE A 44 1.56 -8.50 -6.61
C ILE A 44 0.48 -7.84 -7.45
N ARG A 45 0.47 -6.50 -7.46
CA ARG A 45 -0.24 -5.65 -8.41
C ARG A 45 0.78 -4.93 -9.26
N SER A 46 0.64 -5.04 -10.58
CA SER A 46 1.48 -4.35 -11.55
C SER A 46 1.00 -2.90 -11.70
N ALA A 47 1.64 -1.96 -11.02
CA ALA A 47 1.21 -0.56 -10.98
C ALA A 47 1.98 0.28 -12.02
N HIS A 48 1.33 1.08 -12.87
CA HIS A 48 -0.10 1.08 -13.18
C HIS A 48 -0.25 0.83 -14.67
N ASN A 49 0.30 -0.27 -15.16
CA ASN A 49 0.26 -0.70 -16.56
C ASN A 49 0.64 -2.19 -16.69
N PRO A 50 0.45 -2.80 -17.88
CA PRO A 50 0.62 -4.23 -18.03
C PRO A 50 2.03 -4.72 -17.71
N ALA A 51 2.11 -5.78 -16.91
CA ALA A 51 3.33 -6.45 -16.51
C ALA A 51 4.17 -6.92 -17.71
N SER A 52 5.49 -6.89 -17.58
CA SER A 52 6.36 -7.47 -18.60
C SER A 52 6.23 -9.00 -18.63
N LYS A 53 6.48 -9.59 -19.79
CA LYS A 53 6.55 -11.06 -19.89
C LYS A 53 7.59 -11.66 -18.95
N ALA A 54 8.73 -10.99 -18.76
CA ALA A 54 9.78 -11.46 -17.85
C ALA A 54 9.30 -11.50 -16.40
N LEU A 55 8.49 -10.53 -15.97
CA LEU A 55 7.86 -10.52 -14.64
C LEU A 55 6.88 -11.68 -14.49
N LEU A 56 6.02 -11.90 -15.46
CA LEU A 56 5.03 -12.99 -15.43
C LEU A 56 5.69 -14.37 -15.43
N ASP A 57 6.72 -14.60 -16.28
CA ASP A 57 7.49 -15.85 -16.29
C ASP A 57 8.08 -16.15 -14.89
N VAL A 58 8.61 -15.13 -14.21
CA VAL A 58 9.15 -15.28 -12.84
C VAL A 58 8.02 -15.53 -11.83
N CYS A 59 6.90 -14.86 -11.95
CA CYS A 59 5.75 -15.07 -11.06
C CYS A 59 5.21 -16.51 -11.18
N ASP A 60 5.13 -17.04 -12.39
CA ASP A 60 4.75 -18.44 -12.63
C ASP A 60 5.73 -19.42 -11.96
N GLU A 61 7.03 -19.19 -12.10
CA GLU A 61 8.07 -20.06 -11.51
C GLU A 61 8.08 -20.03 -9.98
N VAL A 62 7.91 -18.86 -9.39
CA VAL A 62 7.99 -18.63 -7.93
C VAL A 62 6.64 -18.91 -7.25
N GLY A 63 5.56 -18.95 -8.01
CA GLY A 63 4.19 -19.07 -7.49
C GLY A 63 3.72 -17.77 -6.83
N MET A 64 4.00 -16.61 -7.42
CA MET A 64 3.48 -15.32 -7.04
C MET A 64 2.25 -15.00 -7.89
N LEU A 65 1.11 -14.73 -7.25
CA LEU A 65 -0.11 -14.37 -7.96
C LEU A 65 -0.01 -12.92 -8.46
N VAL A 66 -0.68 -12.62 -9.58
CA VAL A 66 -0.60 -11.31 -10.22
C VAL A 66 -2.00 -10.75 -10.47
N MET A 67 -2.17 -9.50 -10.07
CA MET A 67 -3.19 -8.59 -10.58
C MET A 67 -2.51 -7.73 -11.63
N ASP A 68 -2.78 -8.01 -12.91
CA ASP A 68 -2.24 -7.21 -14.00
C ASP A 68 -3.15 -6.04 -14.31
N GLU A 69 -2.58 -4.84 -14.44
CA GLU A 69 -3.33 -3.60 -14.55
C GLU A 69 -3.15 -2.96 -15.92
N LEU A 70 -4.26 -2.49 -16.52
CA LEU A 70 -4.25 -1.98 -17.87
C LEU A 70 -3.60 -0.61 -17.98
N THR A 71 -4.01 0.35 -17.13
CA THR A 71 -3.62 1.75 -17.29
C THR A 71 -3.90 2.59 -16.04
N ASP A 72 -3.27 3.75 -15.95
CA ASP A 72 -3.43 4.76 -14.89
C ASP A 72 -4.35 5.94 -15.28
N TYR A 73 -4.94 5.91 -16.47
CA TYR A 73 -5.81 6.97 -17.01
C TYR A 73 -6.84 6.36 -17.96
N TRP A 74 -7.96 7.09 -18.17
CA TRP A 74 -8.89 6.79 -19.26
C TRP A 74 -9.01 7.99 -20.21
N ASN A 75 -10.20 8.58 -20.36
CA ASN A 75 -10.43 9.66 -21.31
C ASN A 75 -10.08 11.04 -20.75
N GLU A 76 -9.95 11.18 -19.42
CA GLU A 76 -9.54 12.41 -18.78
C GLU A 76 -8.11 12.26 -18.23
N SER A 77 -7.27 13.26 -18.47
CA SER A 77 -5.90 13.27 -17.98
C SER A 77 -5.86 13.38 -16.45
N LYS A 78 -5.08 12.51 -15.82
CA LYS A 78 -4.73 12.59 -14.39
C LYS A 78 -3.46 13.39 -14.19
N ASN A 79 -2.50 13.25 -15.11
CA ASN A 79 -1.24 13.96 -15.09
C ASN A 79 -0.99 14.67 -16.40
N ALA A 80 -0.19 15.75 -16.37
CA ALA A 80 0.24 16.44 -17.58
C ALA A 80 0.97 15.46 -18.51
N ASN A 81 0.54 15.42 -19.78
CA ASN A 81 1.12 14.59 -20.84
C ASN A 81 0.97 13.06 -20.64
N ASP A 82 -0.03 12.60 -19.87
CA ASP A 82 -0.42 11.20 -19.90
C ASP A 82 -1.10 10.81 -21.23
N GLY A 83 -1.44 9.53 -21.42
CA GLY A 83 -1.99 9.01 -22.66
C GLY A 83 -3.51 9.19 -22.84
N ALA A 84 -4.20 9.98 -22.01
CA ALA A 84 -5.67 10.11 -22.02
C ALA A 84 -6.22 10.57 -23.38
N LEU A 85 -5.51 11.44 -24.08
CA LEU A 85 -5.94 11.94 -25.42
C LEU A 85 -6.10 10.83 -26.46
N ASP A 86 -5.31 9.78 -26.36
CA ASP A 86 -5.29 8.68 -27.33
C ASP A 86 -6.10 7.46 -26.84
N PHE A 87 -6.47 7.42 -25.57
CA PHE A 87 -7.10 6.27 -24.94
C PHE A 87 -8.34 5.77 -25.66
N ALA A 88 -9.27 6.66 -26.03
CA ALA A 88 -10.51 6.31 -26.70
C ALA A 88 -10.29 5.55 -28.03
N GLY A 89 -9.17 5.81 -28.71
CA GLY A 89 -8.81 5.18 -29.98
C GLY A 89 -8.08 3.85 -29.84
N HIS A 90 -7.46 3.56 -28.68
CA HIS A 90 -6.50 2.47 -28.54
C HIS A 90 -6.86 1.43 -27.48
N TRP A 91 -7.68 1.74 -26.49
CA TRP A 91 -7.91 0.88 -25.32
C TRP A 91 -8.30 -0.57 -25.64
N ARG A 92 -9.05 -0.81 -26.74
CA ARG A 92 -9.41 -2.19 -27.15
C ARG A 92 -8.19 -2.98 -27.61
N ALA A 93 -7.30 -2.33 -28.35
CA ALA A 93 -6.06 -2.96 -28.80
C ALA A 93 -5.14 -3.25 -27.60
N ASP A 94 -5.11 -2.34 -26.61
CA ASP A 94 -4.31 -2.50 -25.40
C ASP A 94 -4.84 -3.63 -24.53
N VAL A 95 -6.18 -3.73 -24.35
CA VAL A 95 -6.83 -4.85 -23.65
C VAL A 95 -6.51 -6.16 -24.35
N GLN A 96 -6.63 -6.23 -25.69
CA GLN A 96 -6.31 -7.44 -26.47
C GLN A 96 -4.85 -7.82 -26.27
N ALA A 97 -3.92 -6.86 -26.37
CA ALA A 97 -2.49 -7.12 -26.21
C ALA A 97 -2.15 -7.62 -24.78
N MET A 98 -2.78 -7.06 -23.75
CA MET A 98 -2.63 -7.51 -22.38
C MET A 98 -3.10 -8.96 -22.23
N VAL A 99 -4.32 -9.28 -22.69
CA VAL A 99 -4.87 -10.63 -22.59
C VAL A 99 -4.06 -11.64 -23.39
N ASP A 100 -3.65 -11.30 -24.64
CA ASP A 100 -2.81 -12.18 -25.47
C ASP A 100 -1.49 -12.54 -24.78
N LYS A 101 -0.89 -11.59 -24.09
CA LYS A 101 0.33 -11.79 -23.30
C LYS A 101 0.06 -12.68 -22.09
N ASP A 102 -1.03 -12.46 -21.36
CA ASP A 102 -1.30 -13.03 -20.03
C ASP A 102 -1.97 -14.40 -20.06
N PHE A 103 -2.67 -14.72 -21.16
CA PHE A 103 -3.58 -15.87 -21.25
C PHE A 103 -2.95 -17.19 -20.78
N ASN A 104 -1.68 -17.41 -21.08
CA ASN A 104 -0.96 -18.62 -20.70
C ASN A 104 -0.12 -18.49 -19.42
N HIS A 105 -0.30 -17.38 -18.64
CA HIS A 105 0.37 -17.20 -17.36
C HIS A 105 -0.57 -17.56 -16.20
N PRO A 106 -0.42 -18.73 -15.55
CA PRO A 106 -1.29 -19.16 -14.45
C PRO A 106 -1.16 -18.28 -13.20
N SER A 107 -0.11 -17.48 -13.08
CA SER A 107 0.06 -16.51 -12.01
C SER A 107 -0.94 -15.35 -12.10
N VAL A 108 -1.37 -14.94 -13.29
CA VAL A 108 -2.37 -13.88 -13.48
C VAL A 108 -3.73 -14.38 -13.05
N ILE A 109 -4.31 -13.75 -12.03
CA ILE A 109 -5.62 -14.13 -11.46
C ILE A 109 -6.67 -13.05 -11.56
N LEU A 110 -6.25 -11.78 -11.72
CA LEU A 110 -7.10 -10.61 -11.80
C LEU A 110 -6.61 -9.69 -12.92
N TYR A 111 -7.57 -9.11 -13.65
CA TYR A 111 -7.34 -7.99 -14.57
C TYR A 111 -7.90 -6.72 -13.95
N SER A 112 -7.05 -5.72 -13.71
CA SER A 112 -7.49 -4.39 -13.30
C SER A 112 -7.74 -3.51 -14.52
N VAL A 113 -8.92 -2.93 -14.61
CA VAL A 113 -9.32 -2.08 -15.76
C VAL A 113 -8.71 -0.68 -15.69
N GLY A 114 -8.09 -0.32 -14.55
CA GLY A 114 -7.44 0.98 -14.39
C GLY A 114 -7.15 1.33 -12.93
N ASN A 115 -6.51 2.48 -12.74
CA ASN A 115 -6.17 3.03 -11.45
C ASN A 115 -6.57 4.50 -11.35
N GLU A 116 -7.32 4.84 -10.29
CA GLU A 116 -7.54 6.23 -9.84
C GLU A 116 -7.84 7.22 -10.97
N VAL A 117 -8.84 6.91 -11.79
CA VAL A 117 -9.20 7.77 -12.92
C VAL A 117 -10.16 8.90 -12.49
N PRO A 118 -10.01 10.13 -13.03
CA PRO A 118 -10.80 11.30 -12.61
C PRO A 118 -12.31 11.14 -12.84
N GLU A 119 -12.73 10.38 -13.85
CA GLU A 119 -14.14 10.22 -14.24
C GLU A 119 -14.90 9.16 -13.45
N ILE A 120 -14.27 8.48 -12.45
CA ILE A 120 -14.85 7.28 -11.81
C ILE A 120 -16.18 7.53 -11.11
N GLY A 121 -16.38 8.69 -10.51
CA GLY A 121 -17.63 9.07 -9.84
C GLY A 121 -18.75 9.51 -10.76
N ARG A 122 -18.55 9.46 -12.09
CA ARG A 122 -19.49 9.92 -13.10
C ARG A 122 -20.09 8.77 -13.89
N VAL A 123 -21.25 9.03 -14.51
CA VAL A 123 -21.92 8.04 -15.39
C VAL A 123 -21.02 7.63 -16.57
N SER A 124 -20.26 8.57 -17.13
CA SER A 124 -19.30 8.29 -18.21
C SER A 124 -18.19 7.34 -17.77
N GLY A 125 -17.64 7.53 -16.57
CA GLY A 125 -16.62 6.65 -15.99
C GLY A 125 -17.16 5.25 -15.72
N ALA A 126 -18.36 5.13 -15.14
CA ALA A 126 -19.01 3.83 -14.95
C ALA A 126 -19.28 3.11 -16.30
N ALA A 127 -19.67 3.84 -17.34
CA ALA A 127 -19.85 3.28 -18.68
C ALA A 127 -18.53 2.78 -19.28
N GLN A 128 -17.43 3.53 -19.11
CA GLN A 128 -16.11 3.12 -19.57
C GLN A 128 -15.61 1.90 -18.78
N CYS A 129 -15.78 1.89 -17.44
CA CYS A 129 -15.45 0.75 -16.59
C CYS A 129 -16.16 -0.52 -17.07
N ARG A 130 -17.46 -0.44 -17.33
CA ARG A 130 -18.25 -1.54 -17.86
C ARG A 130 -17.72 -2.03 -19.21
N ALA A 131 -17.43 -1.10 -20.15
CA ALA A 131 -16.95 -1.46 -21.47
C ALA A 131 -15.59 -2.20 -21.40
N LEU A 132 -14.68 -1.77 -20.53
CA LEU A 132 -13.39 -2.43 -20.31
C LEU A 132 -13.57 -3.82 -19.68
N ALA A 133 -14.38 -3.93 -18.64
CA ALA A 133 -14.62 -5.20 -17.97
C ALA A 133 -15.32 -6.23 -18.88
N GLU A 134 -16.28 -5.79 -19.72
CA GLU A 134 -16.96 -6.65 -20.70
C GLU A 134 -16.00 -7.10 -21.80
N GLU A 135 -15.12 -6.22 -22.29
CA GLU A 135 -14.11 -6.59 -23.30
C GLU A 135 -13.15 -7.64 -22.74
N LEU A 136 -12.61 -7.43 -21.53
CA LEU A 136 -11.76 -8.41 -20.86
C LEU A 136 -12.45 -9.77 -20.72
N ARG A 137 -13.68 -9.80 -20.20
CA ARG A 137 -14.46 -11.05 -20.07
C ARG A 137 -14.75 -11.73 -21.39
N SER A 138 -14.89 -10.95 -22.48
CA SER A 138 -15.12 -11.51 -23.82
C SER A 138 -13.88 -12.22 -24.37
N LEU A 139 -12.70 -11.75 -24.01
CA LEU A 139 -11.41 -12.29 -24.45
C LEU A 139 -10.92 -13.42 -23.51
N ASP A 140 -11.14 -13.27 -22.21
CA ASP A 140 -10.76 -14.26 -21.22
C ASP A 140 -11.79 -14.36 -20.07
N ALA A 141 -12.65 -15.35 -20.14
CA ALA A 141 -13.65 -15.63 -19.11
C ALA A 141 -13.12 -16.42 -17.91
N THR A 142 -11.82 -16.66 -17.82
CA THR A 142 -11.22 -17.49 -16.76
C THR A 142 -10.68 -16.69 -15.59
N ARG A 143 -10.58 -15.37 -15.73
CA ARG A 143 -10.06 -14.44 -14.72
C ARG A 143 -11.11 -13.40 -14.36
N TYR A 144 -11.01 -12.88 -13.12
CA TYR A 144 -11.94 -11.86 -12.64
C TYR A 144 -11.41 -10.46 -12.94
N THR A 145 -12.33 -9.51 -13.08
CA THR A 145 -12.02 -8.10 -13.30
C THR A 145 -12.05 -7.31 -12.00
N THR A 146 -11.20 -6.30 -11.89
CA THR A 146 -11.13 -5.37 -10.76
C THR A 146 -10.78 -3.96 -11.23
N PHE A 147 -10.74 -3.01 -10.29
CA PHE A 147 -10.35 -1.62 -10.53
C PHE A 147 -9.82 -0.97 -9.24
N GLY A 148 -8.73 -0.21 -9.30
CA GLY A 148 -8.19 0.57 -8.19
C GLY A 148 -8.94 1.89 -7.98
N MET A 149 -9.98 1.89 -7.13
CA MET A 149 -10.88 3.03 -6.94
C MET A 149 -10.39 3.97 -5.85
N ASN A 150 -10.16 5.26 -6.20
CA ASN A 150 -9.85 6.32 -5.27
C ASN A 150 -11.10 7.15 -4.94
N GLY A 151 -11.37 7.32 -3.65
CA GLY A 151 -12.56 8.04 -3.20
C GLY A 151 -12.53 9.54 -3.46
N PHE A 152 -11.37 10.18 -3.35
CA PHE A 152 -11.25 11.62 -3.59
C PHE A 152 -11.53 11.97 -5.05
N LEU A 153 -11.03 11.16 -5.98
CA LEU A 153 -11.32 11.34 -7.41
C LEU A 153 -12.80 11.10 -7.73
N ALA A 154 -13.44 10.16 -7.04
CA ALA A 154 -14.86 9.88 -7.24
C ALA A 154 -15.78 11.05 -6.88
N VAL A 155 -15.36 11.92 -5.97
CA VAL A 155 -16.15 13.06 -5.49
C VAL A 155 -15.66 14.41 -6.00
N THR A 156 -14.81 14.44 -7.01
CA THR A 156 -14.21 15.68 -7.53
C THR A 156 -15.27 16.74 -7.88
N ASP A 157 -16.40 16.33 -8.44
CA ASP A 157 -17.51 17.25 -8.78
C ASP A 157 -18.27 17.76 -7.54
N ASP A 158 -18.07 17.15 -6.38
CA ASP A 158 -18.77 17.47 -5.12
C ASP A 158 -17.85 18.13 -4.08
N LEU A 159 -16.61 18.41 -4.43
CA LEU A 159 -15.64 19.05 -3.53
C LEU A 159 -16.20 20.26 -2.76
N PRO A 160 -17.01 21.17 -3.39
CA PRO A 160 -17.63 22.27 -2.66
C PRO A 160 -18.57 21.85 -1.53
N LEU A 161 -19.18 20.65 -1.60
CA LEU A 161 -20.02 20.11 -0.53
C LEU A 161 -19.18 19.58 0.63
N PHE A 162 -18.02 19.01 0.34
CA PHE A 162 -17.06 18.55 1.36
C PHE A 162 -16.38 19.72 2.07
N ALA A 163 -16.12 20.82 1.38
CA ALA A 163 -15.58 22.03 1.94
C ALA A 163 -16.39 22.51 3.15
N GLY A 164 -17.72 22.48 3.05
CA GLY A 164 -18.60 22.83 4.17
C GLY A 164 -18.57 21.85 5.35
N MET A 165 -18.26 20.58 5.11
CA MET A 165 -18.14 19.56 6.16
C MET A 165 -16.74 19.46 6.76
N TYR A 166 -15.72 19.81 5.98
CA TYR A 166 -14.31 19.73 6.35
C TYR A 166 -13.56 21.01 5.95
N PRO A 167 -13.68 22.11 6.73
CA PRO A 167 -13.11 23.43 6.36
C PRO A 167 -11.60 23.41 6.07
N LYS A 168 -10.84 22.52 6.72
CA LYS A 168 -9.41 22.32 6.42
C LYS A 168 -9.17 21.58 5.11
N ALA A 169 -10.10 20.71 4.70
CA ALA A 169 -10.03 20.05 3.42
C ALA A 169 -10.34 21.00 2.25
N GLU A 170 -11.10 22.07 2.48
CA GLU A 170 -11.37 23.12 1.47
C GLU A 170 -10.07 23.78 1.00
N GLU A 171 -9.19 24.13 1.93
CA GLU A 171 -7.90 24.73 1.64
C GLU A 171 -6.94 23.74 0.95
N GLN A 172 -7.06 22.45 1.27
CA GLN A 172 -6.24 21.37 0.71
C GLN A 172 -6.82 20.76 -0.57
N LEU A 173 -8.16 20.74 -0.73
CA LEU A 173 -8.86 20.16 -1.89
C LEU A 173 -9.22 21.22 -2.95
N ALA A 174 -9.00 22.49 -2.69
CA ALA A 174 -9.11 23.56 -3.69
C ALA A 174 -7.91 23.52 -4.66
N ALA A 175 -7.51 22.30 -5.07
CA ALA A 175 -6.49 22.11 -6.06
C ALA A 175 -6.93 22.70 -7.41
N PRO A 176 -6.02 23.29 -8.19
CA PRO A 176 -6.28 23.69 -9.56
C PRO A 176 -6.79 22.52 -10.40
N SER A 177 -7.51 22.81 -11.47
CA SER A 177 -7.99 21.80 -12.43
C SER A 177 -6.88 20.98 -13.12
N ASP A 178 -5.62 21.31 -12.86
CA ASP A 178 -4.41 20.62 -13.32
C ASP A 178 -3.76 19.77 -12.20
N ALA A 179 -4.49 19.49 -11.10
CA ALA A 179 -4.01 18.70 -9.98
C ALA A 179 -3.58 17.31 -10.47
N GLY A 180 -2.29 17.06 -10.44
CA GLY A 180 -1.71 15.77 -10.75
C GLY A 180 -1.68 14.85 -9.54
N SER A 181 -1.09 13.67 -9.70
CA SER A 181 -0.91 12.69 -8.62
C SER A 181 -0.20 13.27 -7.39
N GLU A 182 0.71 14.24 -7.56
CA GLU A 182 1.42 14.87 -6.44
C GLU A 182 0.49 15.61 -5.48
N GLU A 183 -0.50 16.35 -6.01
CA GLU A 183 -1.47 17.09 -5.19
C GLU A 183 -2.44 16.14 -4.49
N LEU A 184 -2.87 15.08 -5.19
CA LEU A 184 -3.68 14.02 -4.60
C LEU A 184 -2.92 13.35 -3.44
N ASN A 185 -1.66 13.00 -3.64
CA ASN A 185 -0.80 12.40 -2.62
C ASN A 185 -0.58 13.35 -1.43
N GLN A 186 -0.45 14.65 -1.67
CA GLN A 186 -0.37 15.65 -0.60
C GLN A 186 -1.61 15.61 0.29
N VAL A 187 -2.80 15.62 -0.29
CA VAL A 187 -4.07 15.55 0.47
C VAL A 187 -4.18 14.23 1.21
N MET A 188 -3.98 13.12 0.52
CA MET A 188 -4.13 11.78 1.08
C MET A 188 -3.09 11.49 2.17
N GLY A 189 -1.84 11.89 1.97
CA GLY A 189 -0.76 11.65 2.91
C GLY A 189 -0.86 12.45 4.19
N THR A 190 -1.45 13.65 4.15
CA THR A 190 -1.55 14.54 5.30
C THR A 190 -2.90 14.50 6.02
N THR A 191 -3.90 13.84 5.44
CA THR A 191 -5.22 13.69 6.08
C THR A 191 -5.15 12.67 7.22
N GLU A 192 -5.68 13.05 8.38
CA GLU A 192 -5.72 12.16 9.55
C GLU A 192 -6.60 10.93 9.28
N GLN A 193 -6.19 9.77 9.79
CA GLN A 193 -6.87 8.48 9.57
C GLN A 193 -8.36 8.50 9.94
N GLN A 194 -8.72 9.19 11.03
CA GLN A 194 -10.13 9.28 11.44
C GLN A 194 -10.98 10.01 10.39
N MET A 195 -10.43 11.03 9.74
CA MET A 195 -11.11 11.74 8.66
C MET A 195 -11.23 10.88 7.41
N LEU A 196 -10.18 10.15 7.05
CA LEU A 196 -10.21 9.18 5.95
C LEU A 196 -11.26 8.10 6.18
N ASP A 197 -11.36 7.58 7.40
CA ASP A 197 -12.37 6.56 7.76
C ASP A 197 -13.80 7.11 7.64
N GLN A 198 -14.05 8.32 8.13
CA GLN A 198 -15.36 8.97 8.01
C GLN A 198 -15.74 9.25 6.56
N PHE A 199 -14.79 9.72 5.77
CA PHE A 199 -14.97 9.93 4.34
C PHE A 199 -15.28 8.60 3.62
N SER A 200 -14.51 7.55 3.90
CA SER A 200 -14.65 6.23 3.27
C SER A 200 -16.04 5.62 3.42
N VAL A 201 -16.75 5.93 4.51
CA VAL A 201 -18.11 5.42 4.78
C VAL A 201 -19.21 6.43 4.52
N SER A 202 -18.91 7.57 3.91
CA SER A 202 -19.87 8.63 3.63
C SER A 202 -20.89 8.21 2.55
N GLN A 203 -22.12 8.72 2.66
CA GLN A 203 -23.18 8.42 1.69
C GLN A 203 -22.84 8.97 0.31
N ILE A 204 -22.25 10.15 0.24
CA ILE A 204 -21.87 10.77 -1.04
C ILE A 204 -20.86 9.91 -1.81
N LEU A 205 -19.86 9.36 -1.12
CA LEU A 205 -18.91 8.46 -1.73
C LEU A 205 -19.58 7.16 -2.20
N THR A 206 -20.52 6.62 -1.40
CA THR A 206 -21.30 5.45 -1.77
C THR A 206 -22.09 5.70 -3.06
N ASP A 207 -22.81 6.82 -3.13
CA ASP A 207 -23.61 7.17 -4.31
C ASP A 207 -22.77 7.37 -5.58
N ARG A 208 -21.53 7.87 -5.42
CA ARG A 208 -20.62 8.11 -6.53
C ARG A 208 -19.93 6.85 -7.06
N LEU A 209 -19.58 5.91 -6.18
CA LEU A 209 -18.87 4.70 -6.58
C LEU A 209 -19.78 3.57 -7.06
N GLU A 210 -21.03 3.50 -6.59
CA GLU A 210 -21.95 2.37 -6.80
C GLU A 210 -22.05 1.90 -8.26
N ALA A 211 -22.14 2.84 -9.21
CA ALA A 211 -22.29 2.51 -10.63
C ALA A 211 -21.02 1.82 -11.19
N ALA A 212 -19.83 2.24 -10.77
CA ALA A 212 -18.57 1.66 -11.21
C ALA A 212 -18.26 0.34 -10.47
N GLU A 213 -18.51 0.29 -9.15
CA GLU A 213 -18.37 -0.92 -8.34
C GLU A 213 -19.18 -2.10 -8.90
N SER A 214 -20.36 -1.83 -9.46
CA SER A 214 -21.23 -2.85 -10.08
C SER A 214 -20.70 -3.40 -11.42
N CYS A 215 -19.63 -2.84 -11.99
CA CYS A 215 -19.10 -3.22 -13.29
C CYS A 215 -18.01 -4.31 -13.22
N VAL A 216 -17.38 -4.47 -12.08
CA VAL A 216 -16.27 -5.40 -11.85
C VAL A 216 -16.66 -6.57 -10.95
N ASP A 217 -15.90 -7.66 -11.00
CA ASP A 217 -16.17 -8.86 -10.22
C ASP A 217 -15.66 -8.75 -8.78
N VAL A 218 -14.53 -8.04 -8.60
CA VAL A 218 -13.92 -7.74 -7.32
C VAL A 218 -13.68 -6.24 -7.23
N VAL A 219 -14.24 -5.59 -6.22
CA VAL A 219 -14.04 -4.15 -6.02
C VAL A 219 -12.71 -3.90 -5.32
N GLY A 220 -11.82 -3.14 -5.94
CA GLY A 220 -10.56 -2.71 -5.36
C GLY A 220 -10.65 -1.29 -4.81
N TYR A 221 -10.27 -1.10 -3.57
CA TYR A 221 -10.25 0.21 -2.92
C TYR A 221 -8.83 0.68 -2.67
N ASN A 222 -8.53 1.88 -3.16
CA ASN A 222 -7.31 2.60 -2.82
C ASN A 222 -7.58 3.48 -1.59
N TYR A 223 -6.92 3.15 -0.46
CA TYR A 223 -6.94 3.91 0.80
C TYR A 223 -8.32 4.12 1.47
N LEU A 224 -9.30 3.26 1.18
CA LEU A 224 -10.66 3.30 1.75
C LEU A 224 -10.90 2.16 2.75
N THR A 225 -9.98 1.96 3.70
CA THR A 225 -9.97 0.81 4.62
C THR A 225 -11.29 0.60 5.38
N ALA A 226 -11.90 1.67 5.89
CA ALA A 226 -13.16 1.56 6.63
C ALA A 226 -14.34 1.09 5.76
N ARG A 227 -14.25 1.23 4.43
CA ARG A 227 -15.29 0.81 3.50
C ARG A 227 -15.41 -0.71 3.39
N HIS A 228 -14.36 -1.48 3.61
CA HIS A 228 -14.38 -2.93 3.50
C HIS A 228 -15.52 -3.58 4.31
N GLU A 229 -15.77 -3.11 5.54
CA GLU A 229 -16.83 -3.64 6.39
C GLU A 229 -18.22 -3.05 6.07
N LEU A 230 -18.25 -1.82 5.54
CA LEU A 230 -19.48 -1.19 5.09
C LEU A 230 -20.09 -1.95 3.91
N GLU A 231 -19.27 -2.35 2.95
CA GLU A 231 -19.70 -3.03 1.72
C GLU A 231 -20.53 -4.29 1.99
N HIS A 232 -20.14 -5.10 2.93
CA HIS A 232 -20.93 -6.30 3.27
C HIS A 232 -22.33 -5.99 3.77
N ARG A 233 -22.53 -4.83 4.40
CA ARG A 233 -23.84 -4.39 4.86
C ARG A 233 -24.71 -3.83 3.74
N LEU A 234 -24.09 -3.16 2.77
CA LEU A 234 -24.77 -2.58 1.60
C LEU A 234 -25.04 -3.66 0.54
N HIS A 235 -24.04 -4.48 0.27
CA HIS A 235 -24.02 -5.48 -0.79
C HIS A 235 -23.41 -6.79 -0.28
N PRO A 236 -24.22 -7.68 0.36
CA PRO A 236 -23.72 -8.91 0.99
C PRO A 236 -22.95 -9.86 0.07
N ASP A 237 -23.23 -9.82 -1.24
CA ASP A 237 -22.59 -10.68 -2.24
C ASP A 237 -21.36 -10.04 -2.90
N ARG A 238 -21.04 -8.78 -2.57
CA ARG A 238 -19.90 -8.07 -3.17
C ARG A 238 -18.58 -8.54 -2.56
N VAL A 239 -17.64 -8.88 -3.42
CA VAL A 239 -16.27 -9.22 -3.05
C VAL A 239 -15.40 -8.00 -3.17
N VAL A 240 -14.59 -7.72 -2.15
CA VAL A 240 -13.74 -6.52 -2.11
C VAL A 240 -12.31 -6.84 -1.72
N MET A 241 -11.40 -5.91 -1.97
CA MET A 241 -10.01 -5.93 -1.49
C MET A 241 -9.45 -4.52 -1.35
N GLY A 242 -8.41 -4.37 -0.53
CA GLY A 242 -7.53 -3.19 -0.60
C GLY A 242 -6.61 -3.33 -1.80
N SER A 243 -6.89 -2.60 -2.88
CA SER A 243 -6.05 -2.62 -4.08
C SER A 243 -4.80 -1.77 -3.92
N GLU A 244 -4.86 -0.79 -3.00
CA GLU A 244 -3.74 0.07 -2.62
C GLU A 244 -3.95 0.62 -1.21
N THR A 245 -2.98 0.39 -0.31
CA THR A 245 -3.18 0.69 1.11
C THR A 245 -1.92 1.25 1.77
N TYR A 246 -2.10 2.05 2.82
CA TYR A 246 -0.97 2.58 3.57
C TYR A 246 -0.20 1.47 4.30
N PRO A 247 1.14 1.48 4.23
CA PRO A 247 1.96 0.46 4.89
C PRO A 247 1.72 0.42 6.41
N THR A 248 1.41 1.56 7.01
CA THR A 248 1.19 1.72 8.45
C THR A 248 -0.08 1.06 8.97
N GLU A 249 -1.07 0.82 8.11
CA GLU A 249 -2.36 0.26 8.48
C GLU A 249 -2.39 -1.28 8.54
N ILE A 250 -1.31 -1.96 8.21
CA ILE A 250 -1.34 -3.42 7.99
C ILE A 250 -1.91 -4.22 9.17
N ALA A 251 -1.64 -3.83 10.40
CA ALA A 251 -2.16 -4.55 11.56
C ALA A 251 -3.69 -4.52 11.63
N ARG A 252 -4.29 -3.36 11.35
CA ARG A 252 -5.74 -3.16 11.27
C ARG A 252 -6.34 -3.85 10.04
N LEU A 253 -5.75 -3.59 8.88
CA LEU A 253 -6.21 -4.14 7.59
C LEU A 253 -6.22 -5.65 7.60
N TRP A 254 -5.16 -6.29 8.07
CA TRP A 254 -5.10 -7.73 8.05
C TRP A 254 -6.12 -8.39 8.99
N GLN A 255 -6.43 -7.77 10.11
CA GLN A 255 -7.53 -8.21 10.97
C GLN A 255 -8.89 -8.13 10.24
N ILE A 256 -9.13 -7.04 9.48
CA ILE A 256 -10.33 -6.91 8.65
C ILE A 256 -10.38 -8.02 7.60
N VAL A 257 -9.28 -8.26 6.88
CA VAL A 257 -9.18 -9.32 5.87
C VAL A 257 -9.46 -10.70 6.47
N GLN A 258 -8.90 -11.02 7.64
CA GLN A 258 -9.05 -12.32 8.27
C GLN A 258 -10.48 -12.60 8.76
N ARG A 259 -11.13 -11.61 9.38
CA ARG A 259 -12.46 -11.80 9.97
C ARG A 259 -13.62 -11.68 8.97
N ASN A 260 -13.36 -11.12 7.77
CA ASN A 260 -14.38 -10.87 6.77
C ASN A 260 -14.15 -11.75 5.51
N PRO A 261 -15.00 -12.78 5.26
CA PRO A 261 -14.84 -13.67 4.12
C PRO A 261 -14.85 -12.94 2.76
N HIS A 262 -15.68 -11.89 2.62
CA HIS A 262 -15.84 -11.09 1.40
C HIS A 262 -14.62 -10.21 1.08
N VAL A 263 -13.74 -9.94 2.05
CA VAL A 263 -12.48 -9.21 1.84
C VAL A 263 -11.39 -10.21 1.48
N ILE A 264 -11.01 -10.27 0.22
CA ILE A 264 -10.11 -11.33 -0.28
C ILE A 264 -8.63 -11.05 -0.08
N GLY A 265 -8.23 -9.82 0.20
CA GLY A 265 -6.84 -9.46 0.41
C GLY A 265 -6.59 -7.98 0.55
N ASP A 266 -5.29 -7.67 0.57
CA ASP A 266 -4.76 -6.33 0.73
C ASP A 266 -3.45 -6.20 -0.07
N PHE A 267 -3.27 -5.07 -0.76
CA PHE A 267 -2.08 -4.74 -1.54
C PHE A 267 -1.47 -3.44 -1.03
N THR A 268 -0.33 -3.53 -0.38
CA THR A 268 0.35 -2.34 0.17
C THR A 268 0.99 -1.48 -0.90
N TRP A 269 1.02 -0.18 -0.69
CA TRP A 269 1.83 0.78 -1.45
C TRP A 269 3.10 1.13 -0.68
N THR A 270 4.30 0.53 -1.00
CA THR A 270 4.55 -0.48 -2.04
C THR A 270 5.39 -1.65 -1.51
N GLY A 271 5.53 -2.71 -2.31
CA GLY A 271 6.41 -3.83 -1.94
C GLY A 271 7.89 -3.51 -2.14
N PHE A 272 8.23 -2.91 -3.28
CA PHE A 272 9.57 -2.42 -3.59
C PHE A 272 9.54 -0.92 -3.83
N ASP A 273 10.57 -0.23 -3.40
CA ASP A 273 10.79 1.17 -3.70
C ASP A 273 10.95 1.43 -5.20
N TYR A 274 10.72 2.65 -5.62
CA TYR A 274 10.75 3.05 -7.02
C TYR A 274 11.23 4.50 -7.16
N LEU A 275 11.67 4.86 -8.37
CA LEU A 275 12.00 6.22 -8.77
C LEU A 275 10.71 6.98 -9.10
N GLY A 276 10.50 8.10 -8.49
CA GLY A 276 9.28 8.90 -8.62
C GLY A 276 8.60 9.14 -7.28
N GLU A 277 7.55 9.95 -7.27
CA GLU A 277 6.82 10.37 -6.05
C GLU A 277 7.77 10.65 -4.89
N ALA A 278 8.86 11.39 -5.20
CA ALA A 278 10.05 11.50 -4.37
C ALA A 278 9.71 11.94 -2.95
N GLY A 279 10.09 11.10 -1.98
CA GLY A 279 10.03 11.44 -0.57
C GLY A 279 8.69 11.20 0.12
N ILE A 280 7.65 10.63 -0.52
CA ILE A 280 6.35 10.38 0.13
C ILE A 280 6.49 9.53 1.40
N GLY A 281 7.46 8.63 1.46
CA GLY A 281 7.77 7.78 2.61
C GLY A 281 8.92 8.28 3.48
N ILE A 282 9.48 9.47 3.25
CA ILE A 282 10.58 10.03 4.06
C ILE A 282 10.05 10.82 5.25
N CYS A 283 10.74 10.71 6.40
CA CYS A 283 10.55 11.62 7.54
C CYS A 283 11.42 12.87 7.34
N HIS A 284 10.83 13.97 6.92
CA HIS A 284 11.51 15.27 6.81
C HIS A 284 11.40 16.03 8.13
N TYR A 285 12.55 16.33 8.77
CA TYR A 285 12.65 16.99 10.07
C TYR A 285 12.75 18.52 10.02
N ALA A 286 12.70 19.12 8.85
CA ALA A 286 12.59 20.58 8.69
C ALA A 286 11.14 20.93 8.33
N PRO A 287 10.73 22.17 8.51
CA PRO A 287 9.45 22.62 7.95
C PRO A 287 9.44 22.32 6.45
N THR A 288 8.55 21.45 6.01
CA THR A 288 8.40 21.03 4.62
C THR A 288 6.94 21.18 4.21
N ASN A 289 6.64 21.04 2.94
CA ASN A 289 5.30 21.16 2.39
C ASN A 289 4.53 19.81 2.42
N GLY A 290 4.63 19.07 3.53
CA GLY A 290 3.87 17.84 3.72
C GLY A 290 4.49 16.60 3.03
N ALA A 291 3.70 15.90 2.22
CA ALA A 291 4.10 14.62 1.63
C ALA A 291 5.12 14.70 0.47
N GLN A 292 5.41 15.90 -0.01
CA GLN A 292 6.34 16.06 -1.13
C GLN A 292 7.80 16.00 -0.68
N GLY A 293 8.60 15.24 -1.41
CA GLY A 293 10.04 15.24 -1.26
C GLY A 293 10.69 16.51 -1.81
N VAL A 294 11.86 16.82 -1.27
CA VAL A 294 12.69 17.94 -1.73
C VAL A 294 14.01 17.40 -2.25
N TYR A 295 14.55 18.02 -3.31
CA TYR A 295 15.87 17.63 -3.78
C TYR A 295 16.87 17.58 -2.60
N PRO A 296 17.64 16.49 -2.39
CA PRO A 296 18.00 15.46 -3.39
C PRO A 296 17.14 14.17 -3.37
N ASP A 297 15.96 14.16 -2.79
CA ASP A 297 15.10 12.98 -2.81
C ASP A 297 14.76 12.59 -4.26
N ARG A 298 14.77 11.30 -4.54
CA ARG A 298 14.49 10.73 -5.86
C ARG A 298 13.60 9.50 -5.81
N LEU A 299 13.52 8.86 -4.65
CA LEU A 299 12.76 7.64 -4.41
C LEU A 299 11.54 7.96 -3.58
N ALA A 300 10.51 7.15 -3.71
CA ALA A 300 9.31 7.23 -2.88
C ALA A 300 9.60 6.94 -1.40
N TYR A 301 10.46 5.99 -1.09
CA TYR A 301 10.83 5.51 0.27
C TYR A 301 9.69 4.84 1.05
N CYS A 302 8.59 4.50 0.40
CA CYS A 302 7.45 3.81 1.02
C CYS A 302 7.47 2.28 0.86
N GLY A 303 8.41 1.74 0.10
CA GLY A 303 8.52 0.30 -0.15
C GLY A 303 8.90 -0.51 1.10
N ASP A 304 8.36 -1.72 1.23
CA ASP A 304 8.79 -2.71 2.22
C ASP A 304 10.27 -3.08 2.02
N PHE A 305 10.75 -3.02 0.79
CA PHE A 305 12.15 -3.17 0.40
C PHE A 305 12.66 -1.91 -0.30
N ASP A 306 13.92 -1.57 -0.07
CA ASP A 306 14.61 -0.57 -0.89
C ASP A 306 15.02 -1.16 -2.25
N LEU A 307 15.55 -0.31 -3.16
CA LEU A 307 15.99 -0.76 -4.49
C LEU A 307 17.13 -1.79 -4.48
N ASN A 308 17.85 -1.92 -3.38
CA ASN A 308 18.93 -2.90 -3.21
C ASN A 308 18.45 -4.21 -2.56
N GLY A 309 17.15 -4.29 -2.22
CA GLY A 309 16.57 -5.45 -1.55
C GLY A 309 16.76 -5.44 -0.02
N ASN A 310 17.19 -4.33 0.58
CA ASN A 310 17.21 -4.23 2.03
C ASN A 310 15.78 -4.09 2.55
N ARG A 311 15.46 -4.94 3.52
CA ARG A 311 14.13 -5.01 4.11
C ARG A 311 13.96 -3.93 5.18
N ARG A 312 12.87 -3.16 5.12
CA ARG A 312 12.56 -2.12 6.10
C ARG A 312 11.76 -2.65 7.29
N PRO A 313 11.78 -1.98 8.46
CA PRO A 313 11.05 -2.41 9.65
C PRO A 313 9.55 -2.65 9.43
N VAL A 314 8.89 -1.88 8.58
CA VAL A 314 7.45 -2.05 8.25
C VAL A 314 7.15 -3.42 7.64
N SER A 315 8.09 -3.97 6.87
CA SER A 315 7.95 -5.30 6.28
C SER A 315 7.94 -6.41 7.36
N TYR A 316 8.68 -6.25 8.44
CA TYR A 316 8.64 -7.17 9.58
C TYR A 316 7.35 -7.03 10.39
N LEU A 317 6.82 -5.80 10.54
CA LEU A 317 5.50 -5.58 11.12
C LEU A 317 4.41 -6.31 10.30
N ARG A 318 4.51 -6.24 9.00
CA ARG A 318 3.59 -6.94 8.07
C ARG A 318 3.69 -8.46 8.21
N GLU A 319 4.90 -9.01 8.27
CA GLU A 319 5.14 -10.44 8.46
C GLU A 319 4.53 -10.94 9.77
N ILE A 320 4.65 -10.15 10.84
CA ILE A 320 4.02 -10.40 12.14
C ILE A 320 2.49 -10.33 12.03
N ALA A 321 1.95 -9.27 11.41
CA ALA A 321 0.51 -9.12 11.19
C ALA A 321 -0.09 -10.29 10.39
N TYR A 322 0.66 -10.83 9.44
CA TYR A 322 0.28 -12.03 8.67
C TYR A 322 0.33 -13.33 9.51
N GLY A 323 0.89 -13.29 10.72
CA GLY A 323 1.09 -14.46 11.58
C GLY A 323 2.20 -15.40 11.08
N LEU A 324 3.07 -14.93 10.19
CA LEU A 324 4.16 -15.71 9.60
C LEU A 324 5.44 -15.67 10.43
N ARG A 325 5.62 -14.58 11.21
CA ARG A 325 6.74 -14.42 12.14
C ARG A 325 6.24 -14.50 13.58
N LYS A 326 6.93 -15.31 14.40
CA LYS A 326 6.65 -15.45 15.85
C LYS A 326 7.68 -14.72 16.70
N ASP A 327 8.94 -14.74 16.27
CA ASP A 327 10.00 -14.02 16.98
C ASP A 327 9.78 -12.51 16.91
N PRO A 328 10.01 -11.77 17.99
CA PRO A 328 9.96 -10.32 17.99
C PRO A 328 11.00 -9.73 17.04
N PHE A 329 10.72 -8.55 16.49
CA PHE A 329 11.66 -7.78 15.70
C PHE A 329 11.99 -6.46 16.38
N LEU A 330 13.27 -6.11 16.45
CA LEU A 330 13.75 -4.86 17.02
C LEU A 330 14.02 -3.83 15.92
N ALA A 331 13.40 -2.67 16.06
CA ALA A 331 13.74 -1.48 15.28
C ALA A 331 14.04 -0.32 16.22
N VAL A 332 15.01 0.52 15.87
CA VAL A 332 15.41 1.65 16.69
C VAL A 332 15.24 2.94 15.90
N GLU A 333 14.46 3.86 16.43
CA GLU A 333 14.34 5.19 15.85
C GLU A 333 15.68 5.90 15.89
N ARG A 334 15.95 6.71 14.89
CA ARG A 334 17.23 7.43 14.77
C ARG A 334 17.50 8.29 16.00
N VAL A 335 18.51 7.91 16.78
CA VAL A 335 18.87 8.58 18.05
C VAL A 335 19.26 10.03 17.80
N ASP A 336 19.93 10.32 16.68
CA ASP A 336 20.31 11.68 16.27
C ASP A 336 19.12 12.58 15.92
N ARG A 337 17.91 12.00 15.82
CA ARG A 337 16.66 12.69 15.50
C ARG A 337 15.63 12.65 16.63
N HIS A 338 15.95 12.02 17.74
CA HIS A 338 15.00 11.86 18.84
C HIS A 338 14.45 13.22 19.32
N GLY A 339 13.12 13.30 19.49
CA GLY A 339 12.43 14.51 19.92
C GLY A 339 12.28 15.62 18.88
N GLN A 340 12.81 15.42 17.67
CA GLN A 340 12.56 16.35 16.58
C GLN A 340 11.18 16.07 15.97
N THR A 341 10.46 17.15 15.64
CA THR A 341 9.19 17.05 14.92
C THR A 341 9.46 16.83 13.44
N HIS A 342 8.73 15.92 12.84
CA HIS A 342 8.71 15.70 11.40
C HIS A 342 7.29 15.80 10.86
N ASP A 343 7.14 15.97 9.55
CA ASP A 343 5.84 16.04 8.91
C ASP A 343 5.09 14.71 9.05
N HIS A 344 3.79 14.79 9.28
CA HIS A 344 2.92 13.64 9.18
C HIS A 344 2.74 13.23 7.71
N ASN A 345 2.81 11.91 7.46
CA ASN A 345 2.49 11.34 6.17
C ASN A 345 2.11 9.85 6.34
N SER A 346 0.98 9.46 5.77
CA SER A 346 0.42 8.10 5.96
C SER A 346 1.26 6.98 5.32
N TRP A 347 2.12 7.28 4.34
CA TRP A 347 3.07 6.32 3.75
C TRP A 347 4.34 6.12 4.58
N LYS A 348 4.58 6.98 5.58
CA LYS A 348 5.75 6.87 6.45
C LYS A 348 5.44 5.92 7.60
N TYR A 349 6.22 4.85 7.73
CA TYR A 349 6.33 4.13 9.00
C TYR A 349 7.17 4.98 9.98
N ALA A 350 7.87 4.42 10.90
CA ALA A 350 8.82 5.16 11.74
C ALA A 350 10.16 5.35 11.01
N ASP A 351 10.88 6.45 11.28
CA ASP A 351 12.28 6.60 10.86
C ASP A 351 13.18 5.73 11.78
N ALA A 352 13.06 4.42 11.59
CA ALA A 352 13.68 3.39 12.43
C ALA A 352 14.53 2.43 11.59
N LEU A 353 15.60 1.96 12.21
CA LEU A 353 16.59 1.06 11.64
C LEU A 353 16.65 -0.24 12.42
N ASP A 354 17.08 -1.32 11.80
CA ASP A 354 17.44 -2.61 12.42
C ASP A 354 18.85 -2.60 13.02
N SER A 355 19.22 -1.50 13.67
CA SER A 355 20.55 -1.25 14.17
C SER A 355 20.52 -0.69 15.60
N TRP A 356 21.49 -1.13 16.43
CA TRP A 356 21.81 -0.57 17.74
C TRP A 356 23.22 0.07 17.75
N THR A 357 23.59 0.78 16.67
CA THR A 357 24.90 1.44 16.57
C THR A 357 24.73 2.92 16.20
N PHE A 358 24.89 3.79 17.19
CA PHE A 358 24.75 5.25 17.08
C PHE A 358 25.96 5.93 17.73
N THR A 359 27.16 5.72 17.17
CA THR A 359 28.41 6.25 17.69
C THR A 359 28.39 7.77 17.84
N GLY A 360 28.75 8.26 19.03
CA GLY A 360 28.75 9.70 19.34
C GLY A 360 27.42 10.21 19.92
N TRP A 361 26.45 9.33 20.13
CA TRP A 361 25.13 9.66 20.69
C TRP A 361 24.88 8.96 22.05
N GLU A 362 25.97 8.50 22.72
CA GLU A 362 25.90 7.84 24.01
C GLU A 362 25.21 8.73 25.04
N GLY A 363 24.26 8.14 25.78
CA GLY A 363 23.46 8.84 26.79
C GLY A 363 22.25 9.61 26.25
N GLN A 364 22.12 9.78 24.95
CA GLN A 364 20.91 10.35 24.36
C GLN A 364 19.78 9.33 24.39
N THR A 365 18.55 9.81 24.40
CA THR A 365 17.37 8.92 24.38
C THR A 365 17.26 8.19 23.04
N ALA A 366 17.20 6.87 23.10
CA ALA A 366 16.87 5.98 22.00
C ALA A 366 15.46 5.43 22.20
N ARG A 367 14.61 5.49 21.18
CA ARG A 367 13.33 4.80 21.17
C ARG A 367 13.45 3.48 20.42
N VAL A 368 13.24 2.40 21.17
CA VAL A 368 13.24 1.03 20.63
C VAL A 368 11.81 0.59 20.43
N ARG A 369 11.51 0.13 19.21
CA ARG A 369 10.26 -0.51 18.81
C ARG A 369 10.45 -2.01 18.82
N VAL A 370 9.72 -2.71 19.69
CA VAL A 370 9.66 -4.17 19.67
C VAL A 370 8.38 -4.58 18.98
N LEU A 371 8.49 -5.08 17.75
CA LEU A 371 7.37 -5.54 16.95
C LEU A 371 7.09 -7.00 17.30
N ALA A 372 5.88 -7.32 17.76
CA ALA A 372 5.51 -8.67 18.18
C ALA A 372 3.98 -8.83 18.25
N ASP A 373 3.50 -10.04 17.99
CA ASP A 373 2.13 -10.48 18.25
C ASP A 373 2.15 -11.48 19.42
N CYS A 374 2.16 -10.94 20.63
CA CYS A 374 2.24 -11.71 21.87
C CYS A 374 1.62 -10.94 23.04
N ASP A 375 1.45 -11.63 24.20
CA ASP A 375 0.88 -11.00 25.39
C ASP A 375 1.83 -9.98 26.01
N GLU A 376 3.16 -10.27 26.02
CA GLU A 376 4.16 -9.45 26.69
C GLU A 376 5.54 -9.62 26.02
N VAL A 377 6.31 -8.53 25.97
CA VAL A 377 7.73 -8.55 25.63
C VAL A 377 8.57 -7.98 26.76
N GLU A 378 9.73 -8.58 27.03
CA GLU A 378 10.75 -8.09 27.94
C GLU A 378 11.98 -7.68 27.13
N LEU A 379 12.45 -6.44 27.32
CA LEU A 379 13.63 -5.91 26.65
C LEU A 379 14.83 -5.97 27.60
N PHE A 380 15.98 -6.34 27.06
CA PHE A 380 17.25 -6.39 27.78
C PHE A 380 18.30 -5.56 27.03
N LEU A 381 19.14 -4.88 27.81
CA LEU A 381 20.37 -4.22 27.32
C LEU A 381 21.57 -4.80 28.06
N ASN A 382 22.51 -5.38 27.34
CA ASN A 382 23.70 -6.03 27.90
C ASN A 382 23.34 -7.03 29.01
N GLY A 383 22.27 -7.81 28.80
CA GLY A 383 21.78 -8.80 29.77
C GLY A 383 21.02 -8.22 30.97
N GLN A 384 20.88 -6.90 31.10
CA GLN A 384 20.10 -6.26 32.16
C GLN A 384 18.67 -6.02 31.69
N PRO A 385 17.64 -6.45 32.45
CA PRO A 385 16.25 -6.26 32.07
C PRO A 385 15.86 -4.78 32.18
N LEU A 386 15.14 -4.29 31.14
CA LEU A 386 14.60 -2.94 31.07
C LEU A 386 13.10 -2.89 31.37
N GLY A 387 12.51 -4.05 31.70
CA GLY A 387 11.11 -4.20 32.04
C GLY A 387 10.27 -4.80 30.92
N ARG A 388 9.00 -5.04 31.26
CA ARG A 388 8.01 -5.71 30.42
C ARG A 388 6.97 -4.74 29.91
N LYS A 389 6.52 -4.93 28.65
CA LYS A 389 5.45 -4.16 28.02
C LYS A 389 4.59 -5.06 27.15
N ARG A 390 3.35 -4.65 26.95
CA ARG A 390 2.41 -5.33 26.05
C ARG A 390 2.44 -4.67 24.69
N PRO A 391 2.72 -5.41 23.61
CA PRO A 391 2.54 -4.90 22.26
C PRO A 391 1.07 -4.51 22.04
N GLY A 392 0.84 -3.36 21.41
CA GLY A 392 -0.52 -2.89 21.13
C GLY A 392 -1.12 -1.90 22.12
N GLU A 393 -0.46 -1.60 23.23
CA GLU A 393 -0.98 -0.59 24.19
C GLU A 393 -0.91 0.84 23.63
N GLN A 394 0.09 1.15 22.84
CA GLN A 394 0.29 2.47 22.23
C GLN A 394 0.16 2.41 20.70
N GLU A 395 0.79 1.43 20.09
CA GLU A 395 0.75 1.19 18.65
C GLU A 395 0.50 -0.30 18.41
N ALA A 396 -0.33 -0.64 17.42
CA ALA A 396 -0.67 -2.02 17.10
C ALA A 396 0.57 -2.89 16.87
N LEU A 397 0.60 -4.07 17.51
CA LEU A 397 1.71 -5.04 17.42
C LEU A 397 3.08 -4.48 17.84
N THR A 398 3.13 -3.37 18.59
CA THR A 398 4.36 -2.68 18.93
C THR A 398 4.42 -2.36 20.43
N ALA A 399 5.56 -2.64 21.06
CA ALA A 399 5.90 -2.12 22.39
C ALA A 399 7.06 -1.11 22.26
N LEU A 400 6.88 0.08 22.85
CA LEU A 400 7.83 1.18 22.77
C LEU A 400 8.65 1.31 24.06
N TYR A 401 9.98 1.38 23.95
CA TYR A 401 10.90 1.60 25.06
C TYR A 401 11.76 2.83 24.79
N ASP A 402 11.72 3.80 25.70
CA ASP A 402 12.64 4.94 25.71
C ASP A 402 13.73 4.69 26.76
N LEU A 403 14.98 4.69 26.34
CA LEU A 403 16.13 4.42 27.19
C LEU A 403 17.35 5.22 26.74
N PRO A 404 18.31 5.53 27.64
CA PRO A 404 19.56 6.12 27.23
C PRO A 404 20.35 5.17 26.33
N TYR A 405 20.79 5.66 25.17
CA TYR A 405 21.62 4.86 24.28
C TYR A 405 22.97 4.54 24.97
N THR A 406 23.28 3.26 24.99
CA THR A 406 24.57 2.74 25.47
C THR A 406 24.98 1.63 24.50
N PRO A 407 26.24 1.63 24.00
CA PRO A 407 26.73 0.56 23.13
C PRO A 407 26.61 -0.82 23.77
N GLY A 408 26.26 -1.82 22.97
CA GLY A 408 26.12 -3.19 23.47
C GLY A 408 25.11 -3.99 22.64
N GLU A 409 24.42 -4.91 23.31
CA GLU A 409 23.46 -5.83 22.73
C GLU A 409 22.06 -5.58 23.27
N LEU A 410 21.09 -5.38 22.36
CA LEU A 410 19.66 -5.42 22.68
C LEU A 410 19.11 -6.82 22.41
N LEU A 411 18.32 -7.33 23.35
CA LEU A 411 17.59 -8.59 23.22
C LEU A 411 16.13 -8.36 23.63
N ALA A 412 15.18 -8.82 22.84
CA ALA A 412 13.78 -8.87 23.20
C ALA A 412 13.31 -10.32 23.33
N VAL A 413 12.59 -10.60 24.41
CA VAL A 413 11.98 -11.90 24.67
C VAL A 413 10.47 -11.74 24.68
N ALA A 414 9.79 -12.47 23.80
CA ALA A 414 8.32 -12.50 23.72
C ALA A 414 7.77 -13.64 24.57
N SER A 415 6.61 -13.42 25.17
CA SER A 415 5.94 -14.45 25.95
C SER A 415 4.42 -14.41 25.78
N ASN A 416 3.79 -15.61 25.81
CA ASN A 416 2.36 -15.82 25.85
C ASN A 416 1.99 -16.66 27.06
N ALA A 417 1.02 -16.20 27.86
CA ALA A 417 0.61 -16.83 29.11
C ALA A 417 1.81 -17.13 30.05
N GLY A 418 2.85 -16.29 30.00
CA GLY A 418 4.07 -16.43 30.82
C GLY A 418 5.09 -17.45 30.29
N GLN A 419 4.90 -18.00 29.11
CA GLN A 419 5.86 -18.88 28.43
C GLN A 419 6.52 -18.15 27.27
N GLU A 420 7.82 -18.28 27.16
CA GLU A 420 8.59 -17.75 26.03
C GLU A 420 8.14 -18.41 24.71
N VAL A 421 8.00 -17.59 23.65
CA VAL A 421 7.55 -18.00 22.32
C VAL A 421 8.57 -17.62 21.27
#